data_c58f07589bb1873777302ff146221582
#
_entry.id   c58f07589bb1873777302ff146221582
#
_cell.length_a   1.000
_cell.length_b   1.000
_cell.length_c   1.000
_cell.angle_alpha   90.00
_cell.angle_beta   90.00
_cell.angle_gamma   90.00
#
_symmetry.space_group_name_H-M   'P 1'
#
loop_
_entity.id
_entity.type
_entity.pdbx_description
1 polymer ?
#
loop_
_entity_poly.entity_id
_entity_poly.type
_entity_poly.pdbx_seq_one_letter_code
_entity_poly.pdbx_strand_id
1 'polypeptide(L)'
;EQAFLTIDDGWGYAWELVPSAYMFAHVHEALLGLLNVQFPEGTILQIQSFADPLIDNQLDAYLDLKSRPDPLIQASARRTFDYLRAGTLGLKALHGIPVRDFRTFLAVKMRQPMDSDLKRQIEEQMAKLGIRPMAPGEIVSLYRRIFNGVHVPAPGVFTQTADVPLRRQIIDAGPALSFEGPEVFLGNQVARCLTPKSPPRRITAERANRLTGGMRGSSEDSDQIGGPFLYTLNVLFDHSAFEVHKRAQILSAQKAAGSFAVEVGKQIEEISWVLDEVGNSRFVSVIPTLWVFGRDRHQAREMAARAKRLWESEPLPWMVQEESYLNPILLAASLPFGLYPDRRTIGM
;
A
#
# COMPACT_ATOMS: atom_id res chain seq x y z
N GLU A 1 -22.71 -10.81 6.38
CA GLU A 1 -21.92 -9.78 5.66
C GLU A 1 -20.81 -9.28 6.57
N GLN A 2 -19.56 -9.34 6.09
CA GLN A 2 -18.42 -8.87 6.88
C GLN A 2 -18.21 -7.38 6.59
N ALA A 3 -18.71 -6.54 7.48
CA ALA A 3 -18.47 -5.11 7.50
C ALA A 3 -17.77 -4.72 8.79
N PHE A 4 -16.87 -3.75 8.73
CA PHE A 4 -16.11 -3.23 9.86
C PHE A 4 -16.62 -1.82 10.19
N LEU A 5 -17.05 -1.63 11.42
CA LEU A 5 -17.39 -0.29 11.90
C LEU A 5 -16.11 0.42 12.36
N THR A 6 -15.82 1.59 11.79
CA THR A 6 -14.66 2.40 12.14
C THR A 6 -14.98 3.36 13.29
N ILE A 7 -13.96 3.91 13.96
CA ILE A 7 -14.14 4.80 15.12
C ILE A 7 -14.86 6.11 14.75
N ASP A 8 -14.71 6.54 13.51
CA ASP A 8 -15.34 7.73 12.93
C ASP A 8 -16.69 7.44 12.26
N ASP A 9 -17.39 6.40 12.73
CA ASP A 9 -18.70 5.96 12.27
C ASP A 9 -18.77 5.61 10.77
N GLY A 10 -17.63 5.29 10.17
CA GLY A 10 -17.55 4.79 8.79
C GLY A 10 -17.68 3.26 8.72
N TRP A 11 -18.01 2.79 7.53
CA TRP A 11 -18.12 1.36 7.20
C TRP A 11 -16.95 0.93 6.35
N GLY A 12 -16.22 -0.09 6.81
CA GLY A 12 -15.07 -0.67 6.15
C GLY A 12 -15.35 -2.03 5.55
N TYR A 13 -14.79 -2.29 4.37
CA TYR A 13 -14.85 -3.58 3.68
C TYR A 13 -13.46 -3.90 3.15
N ALA A 14 -12.99 -5.13 3.33
CA ALA A 14 -11.66 -5.53 2.89
C ALA A 14 -11.68 -6.87 2.17
N TRP A 15 -10.84 -6.95 1.14
CA TRP A 15 -10.58 -8.15 0.37
C TRP A 15 -9.07 -8.35 0.21
N GLU A 16 -8.66 -9.59 0.11
CA GLU A 16 -7.33 -9.96 -0.33
C GLU A 16 -7.37 -10.35 -1.80
N LEU A 17 -6.36 -9.93 -2.53
CA LEU A 17 -6.17 -10.22 -3.95
C LEU A 17 -4.96 -11.14 -4.11
N VAL A 18 -4.98 -11.99 -5.12
CA VAL A 18 -3.78 -12.75 -5.50
C VAL A 18 -2.76 -11.76 -6.09
N PRO A 19 -1.55 -11.66 -5.50
CA PRO A 19 -0.55 -10.74 -6.00
C PRO A 19 -0.13 -11.11 -7.42
N SER A 20 -0.06 -10.11 -8.30
CA SER A 20 0.41 -10.28 -9.67
C SER A 20 1.82 -9.71 -9.84
N ALA A 21 2.74 -10.52 -10.35
CA ALA A 21 4.11 -10.08 -10.64
C ALA A 21 4.20 -9.14 -11.85
N TYR A 22 3.14 -9.06 -12.65
CA TYR A 22 3.15 -8.30 -13.89
C TYR A 22 1.82 -7.56 -14.09
N MET A 23 1.91 -6.39 -14.71
CA MET A 23 0.73 -5.64 -15.16
C MET A 23 0.26 -6.23 -16.51
N PHE A 24 -0.48 -7.33 -16.46
CA PHE A 24 -1.13 -7.89 -17.64
C PHE A 24 -2.36 -7.04 -18.03
N ALA A 25 -2.84 -7.19 -19.27
CA ALA A 25 -4.01 -6.47 -19.74
C ALA A 25 -5.25 -6.67 -18.84
N HIS A 26 -5.49 -7.89 -18.35
CA HIS A 26 -6.61 -8.18 -17.44
C HIS A 26 -6.50 -7.47 -16.07
N VAL A 27 -5.28 -7.21 -15.56
CA VAL A 27 -5.06 -6.44 -14.32
C VAL A 27 -5.43 -4.99 -14.57
N HIS A 28 -4.97 -4.43 -15.68
CA HIS A 28 -5.29 -3.06 -16.09
C HIS A 28 -6.81 -2.87 -16.28
N GLU A 29 -7.46 -3.79 -17.01
CA GLU A 29 -8.90 -3.79 -17.21
C GLU A 29 -9.68 -3.87 -15.88
N ALA A 30 -9.27 -4.76 -14.96
CA ALA A 30 -9.90 -4.89 -13.66
C ALA A 30 -9.79 -3.60 -12.83
N LEU A 31 -8.62 -2.97 -12.81
CA LEU A 31 -8.39 -1.71 -12.08
C LEU A 31 -9.18 -0.55 -12.72
N LEU A 32 -9.23 -0.45 -14.05
CA LEU A 32 -10.07 0.54 -14.73
C LEU A 32 -11.55 0.30 -14.43
N GLY A 33 -12.00 -0.97 -14.48
CA GLY A 33 -13.37 -1.34 -14.11
C GLY A 33 -13.70 -0.93 -12.68
N LEU A 34 -12.80 -1.18 -11.73
CA LEU A 34 -12.96 -0.78 -10.33
C LEU A 34 -13.06 0.75 -10.18
N LEU A 35 -12.22 1.52 -10.85
CA LEU A 35 -12.26 2.99 -10.78
C LEU A 35 -13.53 3.57 -11.44
N ASN A 36 -14.15 2.84 -12.36
CA ASN A 36 -15.42 3.22 -12.99
C ASN A 36 -16.66 2.84 -12.18
N VAL A 37 -16.50 2.05 -11.11
CA VAL A 37 -17.62 1.77 -10.18
C VAL A 37 -18.12 3.07 -9.57
N GLN A 38 -19.44 3.22 -9.46
CA GLN A 38 -20.08 4.43 -8.93
C GLN A 38 -20.01 4.48 -7.40
N PHE A 39 -18.83 4.82 -6.87
CA PHE A 39 -18.66 5.03 -5.43
C PHE A 39 -19.35 6.31 -4.98
N PRO A 40 -19.99 6.33 -3.80
CA PRO A 40 -20.47 7.55 -3.16
C PRO A 40 -19.34 8.54 -2.89
N GLU A 41 -19.68 9.83 -2.87
CA GLU A 41 -18.74 10.90 -2.53
C GLU A 41 -18.13 10.69 -1.13
N GLY A 42 -16.82 10.94 -1.02
CA GLY A 42 -16.06 10.75 0.20
C GLY A 42 -15.68 9.28 0.47
N THR A 43 -15.93 8.37 -0.47
CA THR A 43 -15.42 6.99 -0.36
C THR A 43 -13.89 7.01 -0.48
N ILE A 44 -13.24 6.29 0.42
CA ILE A 44 -11.80 6.03 0.40
C ILE A 44 -11.58 4.59 -0.07
N LEU A 45 -10.92 4.44 -1.20
CA LEU A 45 -10.43 3.16 -1.71
C LEU A 45 -8.94 3.07 -1.45
N GLN A 46 -8.49 1.96 -0.89
CA GLN A 46 -7.07 1.70 -0.61
C GLN A 46 -6.63 0.43 -1.31
N ILE A 47 -5.58 0.54 -2.11
CA ILE A 47 -4.88 -0.61 -2.68
C ILE A 47 -3.55 -0.71 -1.95
N GLN A 48 -3.33 -1.84 -1.27
CA GLN A 48 -2.20 -2.03 -0.38
C GLN A 48 -1.38 -3.23 -0.82
N SER A 49 -0.05 -3.09 -0.78
CA SER A 49 0.88 -4.20 -0.97
C SER A 49 1.80 -4.28 0.25
N PHE A 50 1.74 -5.41 0.93
CA PHE A 50 2.54 -5.69 2.11
C PHE A 50 3.55 -6.78 1.80
N ALA A 51 4.84 -6.46 1.91
CA ALA A 51 5.94 -7.40 1.77
C ALA A 51 6.36 -7.88 3.16
N ASP A 52 5.86 -9.04 3.57
CA ASP A 52 6.10 -9.64 4.88
C ASP A 52 7.24 -10.68 4.81
N PRO A 53 8.24 -10.65 5.68
CA PRO A 53 9.24 -11.72 5.78
C PRO A 53 8.67 -13.02 6.39
N LEU A 54 7.44 -13.02 6.90
CA LEU A 54 6.79 -14.22 7.42
C LEU A 54 6.29 -15.09 6.27
N ILE A 55 7.03 -16.15 5.98
CA ILE A 55 6.73 -17.13 4.92
C ILE A 55 6.48 -18.54 5.47
N ASP A 56 6.39 -18.70 6.79
CA ASP A 56 6.29 -20.02 7.42
C ASP A 56 5.05 -20.78 6.94
N ASN A 57 3.89 -20.11 6.79
CA ASN A 57 2.66 -20.74 6.30
C ASN A 57 2.82 -21.31 4.88
N GLN A 58 3.51 -20.58 3.99
CA GLN A 58 3.78 -21.01 2.62
C GLN A 58 4.78 -22.19 2.60
N LEU A 59 5.76 -22.14 3.51
CA LEU A 59 6.74 -23.21 3.64
C LEU A 59 6.12 -24.47 4.24
N ASP A 60 5.22 -24.36 5.20
CA ASP A 60 4.49 -25.49 5.77
C ASP A 60 3.58 -26.12 4.71
N ALA A 61 2.81 -25.32 3.98
CA ALA A 61 2.00 -25.77 2.85
C ALA A 61 2.85 -26.47 1.77
N TYR A 62 4.07 -25.97 1.50
CA TYR A 62 5.00 -26.64 0.60
C TYR A 62 5.41 -28.01 1.10
N LEU A 63 5.69 -28.17 2.39
CA LEU A 63 6.04 -29.49 2.98
C LEU A 63 4.85 -30.45 2.93
N ASP A 64 3.64 -30.00 3.23
CA ASP A 64 2.42 -30.80 3.21
C ASP A 64 2.15 -31.40 1.81
N LEU A 65 2.50 -30.67 0.74
CA LEU A 65 2.41 -31.18 -0.63
C LEU A 65 3.42 -32.29 -0.94
N LYS A 66 4.46 -32.50 -0.11
CA LYS A 66 5.49 -33.50 -0.27
C LYS A 66 5.15 -34.80 0.50
N SER A 67 3.96 -35.32 0.26
CA SER A 67 3.40 -36.48 0.98
C SER A 67 4.07 -37.85 0.69
N ARG A 68 4.92 -37.94 -0.33
CA ARG A 68 5.61 -39.22 -0.66
C ARG A 68 6.61 -39.58 0.44
N PRO A 69 6.57 -40.81 0.95
CA PRO A 69 7.46 -41.28 2.04
C PRO A 69 8.87 -41.63 1.55
N ASP A 70 9.34 -41.03 0.49
CA ASP A 70 10.70 -41.21 -0.03
C ASP A 70 11.69 -40.32 0.77
N PRO A 71 12.70 -40.94 1.42
CA PRO A 71 13.65 -40.18 2.25
C PRO A 71 14.41 -39.08 1.49
N LEU A 72 14.72 -39.30 0.20
CA LEU A 72 15.44 -38.33 -0.63
C LEU A 72 14.56 -37.14 -0.92
N ILE A 73 13.28 -37.36 -1.24
CA ILE A 73 12.30 -36.28 -1.49
C ILE A 73 12.09 -35.48 -0.21
N GLN A 74 11.91 -36.14 0.93
CA GLN A 74 11.72 -35.47 2.23
C GLN A 74 12.95 -34.67 2.63
N ALA A 75 14.16 -35.23 2.48
CA ALA A 75 15.40 -34.51 2.77
C ALA A 75 15.60 -33.29 1.85
N SER A 76 15.28 -33.42 0.55
CA SER A 76 15.34 -32.30 -0.40
C SER A 76 14.33 -31.21 -0.07
N ALA A 77 13.08 -31.58 0.24
CA ALA A 77 12.04 -30.65 0.63
C ALA A 77 12.43 -29.86 1.91
N ARG A 78 12.97 -30.56 2.91
CA ARG A 78 13.43 -29.92 4.14
C ARG A 78 14.60 -28.95 3.92
N ARG A 79 15.57 -29.31 3.08
CA ARG A 79 16.66 -28.39 2.70
C ARG A 79 16.14 -27.13 2.02
N THR A 80 15.16 -27.26 1.12
CA THR A 80 14.52 -26.11 0.46
C THR A 80 13.80 -25.23 1.48
N PHE A 81 13.05 -25.84 2.39
CA PHE A 81 12.40 -25.16 3.49
C PHE A 81 13.41 -24.33 4.33
N ASP A 82 14.47 -24.99 4.82
CA ASP A 82 15.47 -24.35 5.67
C ASP A 82 16.22 -23.24 4.92
N TYR A 83 16.52 -23.44 3.63
CA TYR A 83 17.16 -22.43 2.78
C TYR A 83 16.29 -21.19 2.58
N LEU A 84 15.02 -21.37 2.24
CA LEU A 84 14.09 -20.25 2.04
C LEU A 84 13.79 -19.54 3.36
N ARG A 85 13.63 -20.27 4.46
CA ARG A 85 13.44 -19.70 5.80
C ARG A 85 14.65 -18.88 6.23
N ALA A 86 15.86 -19.38 6.05
CA ALA A 86 17.08 -18.61 6.28
C ALA A 86 17.16 -17.39 5.36
N GLY A 87 16.61 -17.49 4.15
CA GLY A 87 16.55 -16.43 3.16
C GLY A 87 15.70 -15.22 3.56
N THR A 88 14.83 -15.34 4.58
CA THR A 88 14.09 -14.17 5.13
C THR A 88 15.01 -13.15 5.79
N LEU A 89 16.24 -13.54 6.11
CA LEU A 89 17.29 -12.65 6.61
C LEU A 89 18.15 -12.04 5.48
N GLY A 90 17.93 -12.45 4.25
CA GLY A 90 18.66 -12.06 3.05
C GLY A 90 19.40 -13.22 2.40
N LEU A 91 19.09 -13.46 1.13
CA LEU A 91 19.76 -14.49 0.32
C LEU A 91 21.02 -13.93 -0.34
N LYS A 92 22.16 -14.58 -0.19
CA LYS A 92 23.40 -14.24 -0.90
C LYS A 92 23.21 -14.26 -2.42
N ALA A 93 22.43 -15.22 -2.93
CA ALA A 93 22.10 -15.32 -4.34
C ALA A 93 21.25 -14.15 -4.88
N LEU A 94 20.61 -13.39 -4.00
CA LEU A 94 19.85 -12.17 -4.29
C LEU A 94 20.53 -10.94 -3.68
N HIS A 95 21.84 -10.94 -3.55
CA HIS A 95 22.65 -9.83 -3.00
C HIS A 95 22.14 -9.29 -1.66
N GLY A 96 21.65 -10.18 -0.81
CA GLY A 96 21.16 -9.85 0.53
C GLY A 96 19.68 -9.42 0.58
N ILE A 97 18.94 -9.47 -0.53
CA ILE A 97 17.50 -9.21 -0.50
C ILE A 97 16.78 -10.36 0.19
N PRO A 98 15.91 -10.06 1.18
CA PRO A 98 15.18 -11.09 1.89
C PRO A 98 14.07 -11.71 1.03
N VAL A 99 13.83 -12.99 1.24
CA VAL A 99 12.61 -13.67 0.78
C VAL A 99 11.44 -13.10 1.56
N ARG A 100 10.35 -12.78 0.87
CA ARG A 100 9.15 -12.14 1.45
C ARG A 100 7.89 -12.73 0.82
N ASP A 101 6.83 -12.75 1.58
CA ASP A 101 5.47 -12.94 1.09
C ASP A 101 4.88 -11.59 0.66
N PHE A 102 4.41 -11.51 -0.57
CA PHE A 102 3.76 -10.32 -1.08
C PHE A 102 2.25 -10.51 -1.02
N ARG A 103 1.60 -9.75 -0.17
CA ARG A 103 0.15 -9.77 0.00
C ARG A 103 -0.46 -8.48 -0.53
N THR A 104 -1.54 -8.58 -1.27
CA THR A 104 -2.23 -7.42 -1.84
C THR A 104 -3.64 -7.35 -1.28
N PHE A 105 -4.03 -6.18 -0.80
CA PHE A 105 -5.32 -5.92 -0.19
C PHE A 105 -6.05 -4.81 -0.91
N LEU A 106 -7.36 -4.94 -0.98
CA LEU A 106 -8.29 -3.89 -1.36
C LEU A 106 -9.13 -3.56 -0.14
N ALA A 107 -9.12 -2.31 0.30
CA ALA A 107 -9.99 -1.84 1.37
C ALA A 107 -10.83 -0.67 0.88
N VAL A 108 -12.09 -0.65 1.27
CA VAL A 108 -13.04 0.42 0.95
C VAL A 108 -13.62 0.94 2.26
N LYS A 109 -13.59 2.25 2.46
CA LYS A 109 -14.24 2.92 3.59
C LYS A 109 -15.28 3.91 3.09
N MET A 110 -16.46 3.83 3.64
CA MET A 110 -17.62 4.65 3.26
C MET A 110 -18.31 5.22 4.49
N ARG A 111 -19.06 6.30 4.32
CA ARG A 111 -19.88 6.89 5.39
C ARG A 111 -21.16 6.10 5.66
N GLN A 112 -21.64 5.38 4.67
CA GLN A 112 -22.86 4.56 4.75
C GLN A 112 -22.54 3.10 4.47
N PRO A 113 -23.36 2.16 4.93
CA PRO A 113 -23.19 0.76 4.59
C PRO A 113 -23.17 0.56 3.06
N MET A 114 -22.30 -0.33 2.60
CA MET A 114 -22.24 -0.72 1.21
C MET A 114 -23.49 -1.56 0.87
N ASP A 115 -24.18 -1.18 -0.19
CA ASP A 115 -25.27 -2.02 -0.69
C ASP A 115 -24.75 -3.29 -1.39
N SER A 116 -25.63 -4.26 -1.58
CA SER A 116 -25.26 -5.55 -2.17
C SER A 116 -24.85 -5.44 -3.64
N ASP A 117 -25.41 -4.47 -4.37
CA ASP A 117 -25.09 -4.28 -5.78
C ASP A 117 -23.73 -3.66 -5.98
N LEU A 118 -23.38 -2.66 -5.17
CA LEU A 118 -22.05 -2.07 -5.18
C LEU A 118 -20.98 -3.10 -4.82
N LYS A 119 -21.24 -3.91 -3.77
CA LYS A 119 -20.33 -4.99 -3.38
C LYS A 119 -20.13 -6.00 -4.52
N ARG A 120 -21.21 -6.44 -5.14
CA ARG A 120 -21.17 -7.35 -6.28
C ARG A 120 -20.39 -6.77 -7.45
N GLN A 121 -20.59 -5.48 -7.79
CA GLN A 121 -19.83 -4.81 -8.84
C GLN A 121 -18.32 -4.82 -8.56
N ILE A 122 -17.89 -4.52 -7.33
CA ILE A 122 -16.48 -4.58 -6.93
C ILE A 122 -15.93 -5.99 -7.11
N GLU A 123 -16.63 -7.00 -6.58
CA GLU A 123 -16.20 -8.39 -6.64
C GLU A 123 -16.15 -8.93 -8.08
N GLU A 124 -17.11 -8.58 -8.94
CA GLU A 124 -17.13 -8.92 -10.36
C GLU A 124 -15.96 -8.29 -11.13
N GLN A 125 -15.67 -7.00 -10.91
CA GLN A 125 -14.53 -6.32 -11.57
C GLN A 125 -13.20 -6.95 -11.16
N MET A 126 -13.06 -7.34 -9.91
CA MET A 126 -11.83 -7.86 -9.35
C MET A 126 -11.75 -9.40 -9.39
N ALA A 127 -12.76 -10.10 -9.90
CA ALA A 127 -12.82 -11.57 -9.93
C ALA A 127 -11.60 -12.21 -10.62
N LYS A 128 -11.13 -11.61 -11.72
CA LYS A 128 -9.94 -12.07 -12.46
C LYS A 128 -8.64 -11.97 -11.64
N LEU A 129 -8.64 -11.21 -10.55
CA LEU A 129 -7.50 -11.05 -9.63
C LEU A 129 -7.61 -11.94 -8.38
N GLY A 130 -8.53 -12.90 -8.38
CA GLY A 130 -8.70 -13.84 -7.28
C GLY A 130 -9.11 -13.17 -5.96
N ILE A 131 -10.04 -12.23 -6.03
CA ILE A 131 -10.53 -11.49 -4.86
C ILE A 131 -11.24 -12.43 -3.88
N ARG A 132 -10.96 -12.27 -2.59
CA ARG A 132 -11.69 -12.92 -1.50
C ARG A 132 -11.91 -11.95 -0.32
N PRO A 133 -13.07 -11.97 0.33
CA PRO A 133 -13.29 -11.18 1.54
C PRO A 133 -12.32 -11.57 2.67
N MET A 134 -11.85 -10.58 3.41
CA MET A 134 -10.99 -10.80 4.59
C MET A 134 -11.83 -10.99 5.84
N ALA A 135 -11.51 -12.03 6.61
CA ALA A 135 -12.12 -12.25 7.93
C ALA A 135 -11.58 -11.23 8.96
N PRO A 136 -12.35 -10.92 10.03
CA PRO A 136 -11.91 -10.01 11.09
C PRO A 136 -10.56 -10.40 11.70
N GLY A 137 -10.32 -11.69 11.95
CA GLY A 137 -9.05 -12.19 12.47
C GLY A 137 -7.86 -11.94 11.53
N GLU A 138 -8.07 -11.95 10.21
CA GLU A 138 -7.03 -11.65 9.21
C GLU A 138 -6.65 -10.17 9.22
N ILE A 139 -7.64 -9.28 9.35
CA ILE A 139 -7.41 -7.83 9.51
C ILE A 139 -6.63 -7.55 10.80
N VAL A 140 -7.05 -8.15 11.92
CA VAL A 140 -6.32 -8.00 13.19
C VAL A 140 -4.90 -8.54 13.05
N SER A 141 -4.70 -9.70 12.43
CA SER A 141 -3.38 -10.28 12.19
C SER A 141 -2.49 -9.35 11.37
N LEU A 142 -3.02 -8.71 10.30
CA LEU A 142 -2.28 -7.74 9.51
C LEU A 142 -1.84 -6.53 10.35
N TYR A 143 -2.76 -5.94 11.12
CA TYR A 143 -2.43 -4.84 12.01
C TYR A 143 -1.39 -5.23 13.06
N ARG A 144 -1.55 -6.41 13.67
CA ARG A 144 -0.60 -6.92 14.67
C ARG A 144 0.80 -7.08 14.09
N ARG A 145 0.91 -7.57 12.84
CA ARG A 145 2.20 -7.66 12.14
C ARG A 145 2.86 -6.29 12.00
N ILE A 146 2.10 -5.27 11.64
CA ILE A 146 2.63 -3.92 11.43
C ILE A 146 3.02 -3.27 12.78
N PHE A 147 2.16 -3.37 13.81
CA PHE A 147 2.38 -2.66 15.08
C PHE A 147 3.34 -3.37 16.04
N ASN A 148 3.33 -4.72 16.08
CA ASN A 148 4.15 -5.46 17.04
C ASN A 148 5.49 -5.94 16.45
N GLY A 149 5.70 -5.78 15.14
CA GLY A 149 6.95 -6.03 14.44
C GLY A 149 6.89 -7.12 13.39
N VAL A 150 7.23 -6.76 12.16
CA VAL A 150 7.26 -7.70 11.02
C VAL A 150 8.45 -8.67 11.11
N HIS A 151 9.46 -8.37 11.90
CA HIS A 151 10.66 -9.20 12.08
C HIS A 151 10.50 -10.27 13.17
N VAL A 152 9.43 -10.20 13.94
CA VAL A 152 9.14 -11.20 14.98
C VAL A 152 8.33 -12.32 14.34
N PRO A 153 8.65 -13.62 14.62
CA PRO A 153 7.79 -14.72 14.21
C PRO A 153 6.35 -14.45 14.69
N ALA A 154 5.37 -14.65 13.84
CA ALA A 154 3.99 -14.49 14.27
C ALA A 154 3.73 -15.47 15.43
N PRO A 155 3.23 -15.03 16.56
CA PRO A 155 2.61 -15.96 17.50
C PRO A 155 1.49 -16.64 16.70
N GLY A 156 1.38 -17.96 16.72
CA GLY A 156 0.46 -18.76 15.93
C GLY A 156 -0.84 -18.11 15.45
N VAL A 157 -1.77 -18.81 14.91
CA VAL A 157 -3.02 -18.23 14.39
C VAL A 157 -3.67 -17.37 15.48
N PHE A 158 -3.77 -16.06 15.22
CA PHE A 158 -4.44 -15.14 16.15
C PHE A 158 -5.91 -15.54 16.26
N THR A 159 -6.35 -15.92 17.46
CA THR A 159 -7.75 -16.22 17.74
C THR A 159 -8.42 -14.93 18.21
N GLN A 160 -9.32 -14.40 17.41
CA GLN A 160 -10.12 -13.23 17.78
C GLN A 160 -11.00 -13.55 18.99
N THR A 161 -11.03 -12.64 19.96
CA THR A 161 -11.98 -12.68 21.08
C THR A 161 -13.23 -11.90 20.68
N ALA A 162 -14.38 -12.59 20.57
CA ALA A 162 -15.60 -12.02 20.00
C ALA A 162 -16.13 -10.80 20.76
N ASP A 163 -16.02 -10.79 22.09
CA ASP A 163 -16.58 -9.74 22.96
C ASP A 163 -15.64 -8.54 23.15
N VAL A 164 -14.46 -8.56 22.51
CA VAL A 164 -13.47 -7.48 22.62
C VAL A 164 -13.41 -6.72 21.30
N PRO A 165 -13.55 -5.37 21.30
CA PRO A 165 -13.39 -4.57 20.10
C PRO A 165 -12.05 -4.85 19.42
N LEU A 166 -12.04 -5.00 18.08
CA LEU A 166 -10.85 -5.36 17.30
C LEU A 166 -9.67 -4.43 17.61
N ARG A 167 -9.93 -3.12 17.76
CA ARG A 167 -8.90 -2.11 18.08
C ARG A 167 -8.12 -2.39 19.38
N ARG A 168 -8.70 -3.12 20.33
CA ARG A 168 -8.02 -3.51 21.59
C ARG A 168 -7.20 -4.79 21.45
N GLN A 169 -7.31 -5.47 20.31
CA GLN A 169 -6.62 -6.72 20.02
C GLN A 169 -5.42 -6.54 19.09
N ILE A 170 -5.17 -5.31 18.60
CA ILE A 170 -4.17 -4.99 17.58
C ILE A 170 -2.76 -4.88 18.18
N ILE A 171 -2.61 -4.18 19.30
CA ILE A 171 -1.31 -3.89 19.92
C ILE A 171 -1.16 -4.72 21.19
N ASP A 172 -0.05 -5.43 21.32
CA ASP A 172 0.29 -6.18 22.51
C ASP A 172 0.68 -5.22 23.65
N ALA A 173 0.44 -5.66 24.90
CA ALA A 173 0.87 -4.90 26.07
C ALA A 173 2.41 -4.88 26.13
N GLY A 174 2.99 -3.70 25.99
CA GLY A 174 4.44 -3.51 26.10
C GLY A 174 5.13 -2.84 24.91
N PRO A 175 4.79 -3.14 23.63
CA PRO A 175 5.37 -2.42 22.50
C PRO A 175 5.03 -0.92 22.57
N ALA A 176 6.04 -0.08 22.52
CA ALA A 176 5.84 1.36 22.44
C ALA A 176 5.59 1.78 21.00
N LEU A 177 4.58 2.65 20.81
CA LEU A 177 4.44 3.43 19.60
C LEU A 177 5.00 4.83 19.89
N SER A 178 6.07 5.23 19.21
CA SER A 178 6.62 6.58 19.33
C SER A 178 7.07 7.14 17.99
N PHE A 179 7.07 8.47 17.89
CA PHE A 179 7.41 9.21 16.69
C PHE A 179 8.56 10.16 17.02
N GLU A 180 9.72 9.95 16.37
CA GLU A 180 10.93 10.74 16.59
C GLU A 180 11.45 11.26 15.23
N GLY A 181 10.98 12.44 14.82
CA GLY A 181 11.30 12.98 13.50
C GLY A 181 10.84 12.02 12.37
N PRO A 182 11.75 11.59 11.47
CA PRO A 182 11.40 10.66 10.39
C PRO A 182 11.20 9.21 10.85
N GLU A 183 11.55 8.88 12.09
CA GLU A 183 11.53 7.53 12.63
C GLU A 183 10.26 7.27 13.44
N VAL A 184 9.64 6.15 13.16
CA VAL A 184 8.45 5.66 13.89
C VAL A 184 8.81 4.32 14.51
N PHE A 185 8.73 4.25 15.84
CA PHE A 185 8.99 3.04 16.58
C PHE A 185 7.69 2.26 16.74
N LEU A 186 7.67 1.04 16.24
CA LEU A 186 6.53 0.14 16.24
C LEU A 186 6.95 -1.19 16.87
N GLY A 187 6.70 -1.35 18.16
CA GLY A 187 7.19 -2.53 18.87
C GLY A 187 8.72 -2.64 18.82
N ASN A 188 9.22 -3.72 18.24
CA ASN A 188 10.67 -4.01 18.13
C ASN A 188 11.27 -3.62 16.77
N GLN A 189 10.66 -2.67 16.07
CA GLN A 189 11.13 -2.23 14.75
C GLN A 189 11.08 -0.71 14.61
N VAL A 190 11.78 -0.22 13.62
CA VAL A 190 11.78 1.20 13.22
C VAL A 190 11.23 1.30 11.81
N ALA A 191 10.21 2.13 11.63
CA ALA A 191 9.63 2.41 10.33
C ALA A 191 9.96 3.82 9.85
N ARG A 192 10.01 4.01 8.53
CA ARG A 192 10.15 5.31 7.85
C ARG A 192 9.16 5.40 6.71
N CYS A 193 8.59 6.58 6.51
CA CYS A 193 7.59 6.87 5.49
C CYS A 193 8.17 7.71 4.36
N LEU A 194 7.86 7.31 3.14
CA LEU A 194 8.14 8.06 1.91
C LEU A 194 6.82 8.43 1.24
N THR A 195 6.71 9.68 0.82
CA THR A 195 5.59 10.21 0.04
C THR A 195 6.08 10.94 -1.21
N PRO A 196 5.28 11.00 -2.29
CA PRO A 196 5.66 11.75 -3.47
C PRO A 196 5.58 13.25 -3.20
N LYS A 197 6.65 13.96 -3.49
CA LYS A 197 6.68 15.41 -3.57
C LYS A 197 6.19 15.91 -4.93
N SER A 198 6.58 15.21 -5.99
CA SER A 198 6.16 15.49 -7.36
C SER A 198 6.11 14.20 -8.17
N PRO A 199 4.93 13.81 -8.67
CA PRO A 199 4.81 12.64 -9.54
C PRO A 199 5.37 12.97 -10.94
N PRO A 200 5.84 11.97 -11.70
CA PRO A 200 6.19 12.14 -13.10
C PRO A 200 4.93 12.38 -13.93
N ARG A 201 5.08 13.02 -15.11
CA ARG A 201 3.96 13.28 -16.02
C ARG A 201 3.29 12.01 -16.55
N ARG A 202 4.01 10.90 -16.59
CA ARG A 202 3.51 9.59 -17.06
C ARG A 202 4.05 8.49 -16.16
N ILE A 203 3.21 7.50 -15.89
CA ILE A 203 3.58 6.29 -15.19
C ILE A 203 3.39 5.11 -16.14
N THR A 204 4.44 4.33 -16.37
CA THR A 204 4.38 3.08 -17.13
C THR A 204 4.15 1.90 -16.18
N ALA A 205 3.64 0.78 -16.70
CA ALA A 205 3.46 -0.44 -15.91
C ALA A 205 4.78 -0.96 -15.31
N GLU A 206 5.88 -0.85 -16.03
CA GLU A 206 7.22 -1.18 -15.54
C GLU A 206 7.60 -0.33 -14.34
N ARG A 207 7.29 0.97 -14.39
CA ARG A 207 7.56 1.91 -13.31
C ARG A 207 6.72 1.61 -12.07
N ALA A 208 5.46 1.26 -12.26
CA ALA A 208 4.59 0.88 -11.15
C ALA A 208 5.17 -0.32 -10.37
N ASN A 209 5.73 -1.31 -11.07
CA ASN A 209 6.41 -2.44 -10.43
C ASN A 209 7.61 -2.02 -9.58
N ARG A 210 8.37 -1.02 -10.00
CA ARG A 210 9.51 -0.49 -9.22
C ARG A 210 9.04 0.23 -7.96
N LEU A 211 7.92 0.96 -8.02
CA LEU A 211 7.36 1.66 -6.86
C LEU A 211 6.99 0.71 -5.73
N THR A 212 6.53 -0.49 -6.06
CA THR A 212 6.15 -1.53 -5.08
C THR A 212 7.29 -2.49 -4.73
N GLY A 213 8.51 -2.22 -5.21
CA GLY A 213 9.68 -3.00 -4.86
C GLY A 213 9.98 -4.21 -5.73
N GLY A 214 9.34 -4.28 -6.89
CA GLY A 214 9.60 -5.25 -7.94
C GLY A 214 9.46 -6.71 -7.50
N MET A 215 8.44 -7.38 -7.96
CA MET A 215 8.31 -8.85 -7.83
C MET A 215 9.15 -9.59 -8.88
N ARG A 216 9.88 -8.85 -9.70
CA ARG A 216 10.64 -9.40 -10.81
C ARG A 216 12.00 -9.87 -10.30
N GLY A 217 12.33 -11.13 -10.54
CA GLY A 217 13.70 -11.61 -10.52
C GLY A 217 14.48 -10.98 -11.67
N SER A 218 14.72 -9.67 -11.62
CA SER A 218 15.71 -9.04 -12.47
C SER A 218 17.09 -9.41 -11.94
N SER A 219 18.04 -9.62 -12.81
CA SER A 219 19.44 -9.83 -12.43
C SER A 219 20.07 -8.61 -11.72
N GLU A 220 19.36 -7.52 -11.64
CA GLU A 220 19.77 -6.27 -11.00
C GLU A 220 19.00 -6.06 -9.70
N ASP A 221 19.59 -6.50 -8.59
CA ASP A 221 19.01 -6.35 -7.24
C ASP A 221 18.86 -4.91 -6.77
N SER A 222 19.48 -3.97 -7.50
CA SER A 222 19.30 -2.53 -7.26
C SER A 222 17.84 -2.08 -7.41
N ASP A 223 17.03 -2.82 -8.18
CA ASP A 223 15.66 -2.46 -8.55
C ASP A 223 14.59 -2.97 -7.57
N GLN A 224 14.98 -3.39 -6.37
CA GLN A 224 14.05 -3.86 -5.34
C GLN A 224 14.21 -3.09 -4.02
N ILE A 225 13.09 -2.91 -3.32
CA ILE A 225 13.12 -2.46 -1.91
C ILE A 225 13.73 -3.58 -1.08
N GLY A 226 14.80 -3.27 -0.35
CA GLY A 226 15.68 -4.26 0.28
C GLY A 226 15.16 -4.89 1.58
N GLY A 227 13.86 -4.81 1.89
CA GLY A 227 13.31 -5.37 3.12
C GLY A 227 11.79 -5.33 3.18
N PRO A 228 11.19 -5.56 4.35
CA PRO A 228 9.75 -5.46 4.54
C PRO A 228 9.23 -4.04 4.28
N PHE A 229 8.08 -3.95 3.65
CA PHE A 229 7.44 -2.66 3.39
C PHE A 229 5.91 -2.79 3.32
N LEU A 230 5.24 -1.67 3.54
CA LEU A 230 3.82 -1.47 3.25
C LEU A 230 3.69 -0.32 2.26
N TYR A 231 3.24 -0.63 1.06
CA TYR A 231 2.82 0.36 0.08
C TYR A 231 1.31 0.52 0.13
N THR A 232 0.82 1.74 0.20
CA THR A 232 -0.61 2.04 0.16
C THR A 232 -0.89 3.12 -0.86
N LEU A 233 -1.76 2.84 -1.80
CA LEU A 233 -2.35 3.80 -2.70
C LEU A 233 -3.72 4.19 -2.15
N ASN A 234 -3.84 5.40 -1.62
CA ASN A 234 -5.11 5.97 -1.18
C ASN A 234 -5.78 6.67 -2.36
N VAL A 235 -7.01 6.33 -2.63
CA VAL A 235 -7.85 6.95 -3.66
C VAL A 235 -9.09 7.51 -2.99
N LEU A 236 -9.29 8.80 -3.08
CA LEU A 236 -10.49 9.48 -2.61
C LEU A 236 -11.41 9.78 -3.79
N PHE A 237 -12.63 9.28 -3.72
CA PHE A 237 -13.70 9.65 -4.63
C PHE A 237 -14.36 10.94 -4.12
N ASP A 238 -13.81 12.07 -4.57
CA ASP A 238 -14.31 13.41 -4.28
C ASP A 238 -14.80 14.02 -5.61
N HIS A 239 -16.01 14.58 -5.64
CA HIS A 239 -16.53 15.24 -6.84
C HIS A 239 -15.92 16.64 -7.00
N SER A 240 -14.59 16.71 -7.02
CA SER A 240 -13.82 17.95 -6.94
C SER A 240 -13.73 18.77 -8.23
N ALA A 241 -14.71 18.69 -9.12
CA ALA A 241 -14.82 19.64 -10.23
C ALA A 241 -14.73 21.10 -9.73
N PHE A 242 -15.29 21.39 -8.54
CA PHE A 242 -15.19 22.68 -7.89
C PHE A 242 -13.74 23.10 -7.57
N GLU A 243 -12.92 22.22 -7.03
CA GLU A 243 -11.52 22.53 -6.69
C GLU A 243 -10.68 22.75 -7.96
N VAL A 244 -10.93 22.02 -9.03
CA VAL A 244 -10.29 22.23 -10.33
C VAL A 244 -10.65 23.59 -10.92
N HIS A 245 -11.94 23.95 -10.90
CA HIS A 245 -12.39 25.27 -11.36
C HIS A 245 -11.80 26.41 -10.54
N LYS A 246 -11.78 26.29 -9.21
CA LYS A 246 -11.18 27.28 -8.31
C LYS A 246 -9.69 27.44 -8.61
N ARG A 247 -8.96 26.37 -8.82
CA ARG A 247 -7.53 26.40 -9.17
C ARG A 247 -7.30 27.07 -10.53
N ALA A 248 -8.14 26.78 -11.52
CA ALA A 248 -8.09 27.43 -12.82
C ALA A 248 -8.30 28.95 -12.73
N GLN A 249 -9.25 29.40 -11.91
CA GLN A 249 -9.48 30.84 -11.65
C GLN A 249 -8.26 31.51 -11.01
N ILE A 250 -7.64 30.87 -10.00
CA ILE A 250 -6.45 31.41 -9.32
C ILE A 250 -5.29 31.54 -10.32
N LEU A 251 -5.05 30.51 -11.14
CA LEU A 251 -3.97 30.52 -12.14
C LEU A 251 -4.21 31.58 -13.23
N SER A 252 -5.46 31.75 -13.65
CA SER A 252 -5.82 32.80 -14.62
C SER A 252 -5.58 34.19 -14.05
N ALA A 253 -5.92 34.42 -12.77
CA ALA A 253 -5.64 35.67 -12.08
C ALA A 253 -4.13 35.94 -11.93
N GLN A 254 -3.33 34.93 -11.63
CA GLN A 254 -1.87 35.04 -11.55
C GLN A 254 -1.24 35.37 -12.91
N LYS A 255 -1.75 34.78 -14.00
CA LYS A 255 -1.33 35.14 -15.37
C LYS A 255 -1.64 36.57 -15.70
N ALA A 256 -2.84 37.06 -15.36
CA ALA A 256 -3.24 38.45 -15.58
C ALA A 256 -2.36 39.44 -14.79
N ALA A 257 -1.86 39.05 -13.63
CA ALA A 257 -0.94 39.84 -12.81
C ALA A 257 0.51 39.90 -13.34
N GLY A 258 0.83 39.16 -14.43
CA GLY A 258 2.13 39.23 -15.11
C GLY A 258 3.30 38.55 -14.40
N SER A 259 3.05 37.88 -13.27
CA SER A 259 4.09 37.15 -12.55
C SER A 259 4.26 35.72 -13.08
N PHE A 260 5.51 35.32 -13.36
CA PHE A 260 5.88 33.96 -13.82
C PHE A 260 5.12 33.44 -15.05
N ALA A 261 4.96 34.26 -16.07
CA ALA A 261 4.06 34.03 -17.19
C ALA A 261 4.23 32.69 -17.92
N VAL A 262 5.45 32.17 -18.05
CA VAL A 262 5.72 30.91 -18.78
C VAL A 262 5.25 29.71 -17.99
N GLU A 263 5.60 29.61 -16.70
CA GLU A 263 5.25 28.49 -15.84
C GLU A 263 3.75 28.44 -15.56
N VAL A 264 3.16 29.59 -15.24
CA VAL A 264 1.71 29.75 -15.06
C VAL A 264 0.96 29.42 -16.36
N GLY A 265 1.50 29.80 -17.51
CA GLY A 265 0.93 29.45 -18.82
C GLY A 265 0.81 27.92 -19.01
N LYS A 266 1.86 27.18 -18.75
CA LYS A 266 1.84 25.71 -18.82
C LYS A 266 0.83 25.09 -17.86
N GLN A 267 0.77 25.58 -16.62
CA GLN A 267 -0.20 25.09 -15.64
C GLN A 267 -1.65 25.36 -16.05
N ILE A 268 -1.91 26.49 -16.72
CA ILE A 268 -3.23 26.80 -17.25
C ILE A 268 -3.60 25.87 -18.41
N GLU A 269 -2.68 25.55 -19.31
CA GLU A 269 -2.92 24.59 -20.38
C GLU A 269 -3.23 23.19 -19.84
N GLU A 270 -2.49 22.73 -18.82
CA GLU A 270 -2.74 21.46 -18.14
C GLU A 270 -4.13 21.44 -17.47
N ILE A 271 -4.51 22.50 -16.78
CA ILE A 271 -5.83 22.60 -16.14
C ILE A 271 -6.96 22.74 -17.15
N SER A 272 -6.73 23.46 -18.26
CA SER A 272 -7.74 23.57 -19.31
C SER A 272 -8.05 22.20 -19.90
N TRP A 273 -7.01 21.40 -20.17
CA TRP A 273 -7.21 20.00 -20.60
C TRP A 273 -7.99 19.18 -19.58
N VAL A 274 -7.68 19.31 -18.27
CA VAL A 274 -8.41 18.63 -17.20
C VAL A 274 -9.89 19.07 -17.19
N LEU A 275 -10.17 20.37 -17.36
CA LEU A 275 -11.53 20.88 -17.37
C LEU A 275 -12.35 20.38 -18.57
N ASP A 276 -11.72 20.24 -19.73
CA ASP A 276 -12.34 19.68 -20.93
C ASP A 276 -12.69 18.17 -20.71
N GLU A 277 -11.89 17.45 -19.93
CA GLU A 277 -12.09 16.04 -19.61
C GLU A 277 -13.06 15.79 -18.44
N VAL A 278 -13.33 16.78 -17.58
CA VAL A 278 -14.21 16.62 -16.38
C VAL A 278 -15.62 16.11 -16.74
N GLY A 279 -16.10 16.44 -17.94
CA GLY A 279 -17.39 15.94 -18.43
C GLY A 279 -17.38 14.49 -18.92
N ASN A 280 -16.21 13.98 -19.30
CA ASN A 280 -16.04 12.69 -19.97
C ASN A 280 -15.30 11.66 -19.11
N SER A 281 -14.55 12.10 -18.13
CA SER A 281 -13.69 11.26 -17.28
C SER A 281 -13.95 11.52 -15.81
N ARG A 282 -13.78 10.49 -15.00
CA ARG A 282 -13.89 10.60 -13.54
C ARG A 282 -12.51 10.92 -12.96
N PHE A 283 -12.45 11.99 -12.19
CA PHE A 283 -11.23 12.36 -11.46
C PHE A 283 -11.30 11.86 -10.03
N VAL A 284 -10.17 11.40 -9.53
CA VAL A 284 -9.99 10.94 -8.16
C VAL A 284 -8.74 11.58 -7.57
N SER A 285 -8.75 11.85 -6.29
CA SER A 285 -7.55 12.28 -5.58
C SER A 285 -6.74 11.07 -5.14
N VAL A 286 -5.44 11.07 -5.41
CA VAL A 286 -4.58 9.90 -5.16
C VAL A 286 -3.35 10.29 -4.37
N ILE A 287 -3.07 9.55 -3.29
CA ILE A 287 -1.86 9.71 -2.48
C ILE A 287 -1.23 8.33 -2.23
N PRO A 288 -0.10 8.02 -2.86
CA PRO A 288 0.69 6.85 -2.50
C PRO A 288 1.56 7.13 -1.28
N THR A 289 1.68 6.14 -0.41
CA THR A 289 2.59 6.12 0.74
C THR A 289 3.40 4.84 0.73
N LEU A 290 4.66 4.91 1.14
CA LEU A 290 5.52 3.75 1.30
C LEU A 290 6.16 3.76 2.68
N TRP A 291 5.85 2.75 3.48
CA TRP A 291 6.49 2.47 4.74
C TRP A 291 7.52 1.37 4.58
N VAL A 292 8.73 1.59 5.05
CA VAL A 292 9.78 0.57 5.13
C VAL A 292 10.05 0.25 6.59
N PHE A 293 10.30 -1.03 6.92
CA PHE A 293 10.45 -1.52 8.28
C PHE A 293 11.83 -2.13 8.49
N GLY A 294 12.68 -1.47 9.28
CA GLY A 294 13.99 -1.97 9.70
C GLY A 294 13.94 -2.55 11.12
N ARG A 295 14.87 -3.43 11.46
CA ARG A 295 15.05 -3.93 12.83
C ARG A 295 15.60 -2.86 13.78
N ASP A 296 16.31 -1.89 13.21
CA ASP A 296 16.90 -0.77 13.90
C ASP A 296 16.90 0.49 13.02
N ARG A 297 17.35 1.61 13.59
CA ARG A 297 17.42 2.91 12.92
C ARG A 297 18.31 2.88 11.67
N HIS A 298 19.41 2.14 11.72
CA HIS A 298 20.37 2.07 10.61
C HIS A 298 19.74 1.36 9.41
N GLN A 299 19.18 0.16 9.63
CA GLN A 299 18.54 -0.61 8.57
C GLN A 299 17.33 0.14 7.98
N ALA A 300 16.48 0.76 8.82
CA ALA A 300 15.35 1.55 8.34
C ALA A 300 15.80 2.72 7.44
N ARG A 301 16.90 3.40 7.80
CA ARG A 301 17.50 4.48 7.01
C ARG A 301 18.04 3.99 5.67
N GLU A 302 18.77 2.88 5.66
CA GLU A 302 19.28 2.28 4.42
C GLU A 302 18.17 1.87 3.48
N MET A 303 17.10 1.25 4.00
CA MET A 303 15.95 0.85 3.23
C MET A 303 15.18 2.05 2.66
N ALA A 304 14.99 3.11 3.45
CA ALA A 304 14.35 4.34 2.97
C ALA A 304 15.18 5.02 1.88
N ALA A 305 16.50 5.10 2.07
CA ALA A 305 17.41 5.66 1.07
C ALA A 305 17.40 4.84 -0.23
N ARG A 306 17.34 3.51 -0.13
CA ARG A 306 17.23 2.62 -1.30
C ARG A 306 15.89 2.80 -2.01
N ALA A 307 14.77 2.80 -1.29
CA ALA A 307 13.45 3.04 -1.84
C ALA A 307 13.35 4.41 -2.53
N LYS A 308 13.94 5.44 -1.92
CA LYS A 308 14.03 6.78 -2.51
C LYS A 308 14.77 6.75 -3.84
N ARG A 309 15.96 6.13 -3.91
CA ARG A 309 16.71 6.00 -5.18
C ARG A 309 15.89 5.27 -6.25
N LEU A 310 15.15 4.21 -5.89
CA LEU A 310 14.31 3.49 -6.82
C LEU A 310 13.19 4.38 -7.40
N TRP A 311 12.57 5.17 -6.56
CA TRP A 311 11.49 6.07 -6.99
C TRP A 311 12.02 7.25 -7.81
N GLU A 312 13.19 7.77 -7.48
CA GLU A 312 13.83 8.91 -8.16
C GLU A 312 14.68 8.52 -9.38
N SER A 313 14.79 7.22 -9.71
CA SER A 313 15.60 6.77 -10.86
C SER A 313 14.93 7.07 -12.19
N GLU A 314 15.76 7.35 -13.23
CA GLU A 314 15.31 7.52 -14.62
C GLU A 314 14.58 6.26 -15.16
N PRO A 315 13.72 6.33 -16.21
CA PRO A 315 13.50 7.51 -17.08
C PRO A 315 12.40 8.47 -16.60
N LEU A 316 11.63 8.16 -15.59
CA LEU A 316 10.50 8.96 -15.13
C LEU A 316 10.54 9.10 -13.60
N PRO A 317 11.41 9.94 -13.06
CA PRO A 317 11.62 10.01 -11.62
C PRO A 317 10.41 10.58 -10.89
N TRP A 318 10.06 9.94 -9.78
CA TRP A 318 9.23 10.52 -8.75
C TRP A 318 10.14 11.32 -7.83
N MET A 319 9.89 12.61 -7.65
CA MET A 319 10.52 13.30 -6.55
C MET A 319 9.80 12.90 -5.26
N VAL A 320 10.52 12.31 -4.32
CA VAL A 320 9.97 11.85 -3.05
C VAL A 320 10.60 12.55 -1.87
N GLN A 321 9.85 12.63 -0.81
CA GLN A 321 10.32 13.12 0.48
C GLN A 321 10.16 12.04 1.55
N GLU A 322 11.05 12.09 2.52
CA GLU A 322 10.95 11.30 3.73
C GLU A 322 10.18 12.14 4.77
N GLU A 323 9.10 11.57 5.28
CA GLU A 323 8.20 12.30 6.17
C GLU A 323 8.74 12.33 7.60
N SER A 324 8.40 13.40 8.32
CA SER A 324 8.82 13.59 9.71
C SER A 324 7.64 13.94 10.63
N TYR A 325 6.89 14.98 10.32
CA TYR A 325 5.83 15.48 11.21
C TYR A 325 4.46 14.87 10.92
N LEU A 326 4.24 14.39 9.70
CA LEU A 326 2.97 13.82 9.25
C LEU A 326 2.87 12.31 9.51
N ASN A 327 3.91 11.69 10.04
CA ASN A 327 3.99 10.25 10.26
C ASN A 327 2.78 9.66 11.01
N PRO A 328 2.22 10.27 12.08
CA PRO A 328 1.04 9.71 12.74
C PRO A 328 -0.17 9.61 11.82
N ILE A 329 -0.44 10.66 11.05
CA ILE A 329 -1.57 10.72 10.12
C ILE A 329 -1.34 9.79 8.93
N LEU A 330 -0.13 9.76 8.39
CA LEU A 330 0.23 8.90 7.26
C LEU A 330 0.21 7.42 7.64
N LEU A 331 0.60 7.07 8.87
CA LEU A 331 0.49 5.70 9.36
C LEU A 331 -0.99 5.29 9.44
N ALA A 332 -1.83 6.13 10.02
CA ALA A 332 -3.27 5.89 10.07
C ALA A 332 -3.90 5.79 8.67
N ALA A 333 -3.45 6.62 7.71
CA ALA A 333 -3.91 6.59 6.33
C ALA A 333 -3.44 5.36 5.55
N SER A 334 -2.32 4.75 5.96
CA SER A 334 -1.73 3.60 5.26
C SER A 334 -2.30 2.25 5.69
N LEU A 335 -3.12 2.22 6.73
CA LEU A 335 -3.76 1.01 7.24
C LEU A 335 -5.15 0.83 6.61
N PRO A 336 -5.70 -0.40 6.51
CA PRO A 336 -7.06 -0.62 6.03
C PRO A 336 -8.08 0.26 6.78
N PHE A 337 -9.02 0.84 6.06
CA PHE A 337 -10.05 1.75 6.61
C PHE A 337 -9.49 3.05 7.24
N GLY A 338 -8.28 3.40 6.88
CA GLY A 338 -7.61 4.59 7.40
C GLY A 338 -8.25 5.91 6.95
N LEU A 339 -7.59 7.00 7.29
CA LEU A 339 -7.97 8.35 6.89
C LEU A 339 -7.42 8.64 5.48
N TYR A 340 -8.06 9.56 4.77
CA TYR A 340 -7.43 10.16 3.59
C TYR A 340 -6.60 11.37 4.06
N PRO A 341 -5.28 11.41 3.82
CA PRO A 341 -4.41 12.45 4.36
C PRO A 341 -4.43 13.71 3.46
N ASP A 342 -5.59 14.34 3.34
CA ASP A 342 -5.75 15.61 2.65
C ASP A 342 -5.45 16.82 3.58
N ARG A 343 -5.44 18.02 3.02
CA ARG A 343 -5.22 19.26 3.78
C ARG A 343 -6.25 19.48 4.88
N ARG A 344 -7.49 19.03 4.68
CA ARG A 344 -8.56 19.15 5.66
C ARG A 344 -8.33 18.22 6.85
N THR A 345 -7.89 17.00 6.57
CA THR A 345 -7.56 15.98 7.59
C THR A 345 -6.32 16.39 8.40
N ILE A 346 -5.36 17.07 7.77
CA ILE A 346 -4.10 17.49 8.41
C ILE A 346 -4.28 18.80 9.20
N GLY A 347 -5.40 19.51 9.01
CA GLY A 347 -5.68 20.76 9.74
C GLY A 347 -4.86 21.96 9.29
N MET A 348 -4.37 21.96 8.04
CA MET A 348 -3.64 23.07 7.42
C MET A 348 -4.55 23.94 6.55
#